data_fda232c6f3b0becc05fbc0684e307d85
#
_entry.id   fda232c6f3b0becc05fbc0684e307d85
#
_cell.length_a   1.000
_cell.length_b   1.000
_cell.length_c   1.000
_cell.angle_alpha   90.00
_cell.angle_beta   90.00
_cell.angle_gamma   90.00
#
_symmetry.space_group_name_H-M   'P 1'
#
loop_
_entity.id
_entity.type
_entity.pdbx_description
1 polymer ?
#
loop_
_entity_poly.entity_id
_entity_poly.type
_entity_poly.pdbx_seq_one_letter_code
_entity_poly.pdbx_strand_id
1 'polypeptide(L)'
;MVDPLAEVVTLLQPGARFSKLIVGAGSWHVRRSDAGQPFYCVVLEGACRLAVDAHEQIELLSGDFVLIPAAYGVAMSSLTPPLEEAPQTLPVALATGEFRIGDQDGPTDLRMLVGHCSFGSPDADLLVSLLPQFIHVRGEPRLATLVQFVRDEFRERRPAREVILAHLLEVLLIEALRSTASTAASPGLVRGLADERLAVAIRRMHESPTRAWTIAQLAKEAALSRSAFFERFSRAVGVAPMEYLLAWRMALAKNMLRQNEIGVAEIAERVGYSSASAFSVAFTRHVGLPPTRYARQQTEPARLAASTLPDSHASHPK
;
A
#
# COMPACT_ATOMS: atom_id res chain seq x y z
N MET A 1 -9.35 -2.10 -22.59
CA MET A 1 -8.45 -3.10 -21.96
C MET A 1 -8.32 -2.69 -20.51
N VAL A 2 -8.72 -3.56 -19.61
CA VAL A 2 -8.65 -3.33 -18.16
C VAL A 2 -7.19 -3.35 -17.72
N ASP A 3 -6.79 -2.40 -16.87
CA ASP A 3 -5.48 -2.38 -16.19
C ASP A 3 -5.67 -2.85 -14.74
N PRO A 4 -5.30 -4.11 -14.42
CA PRO A 4 -5.51 -4.66 -13.09
C PRO A 4 -4.75 -3.91 -11.99
N LEU A 5 -3.59 -3.33 -12.28
CA LEU A 5 -2.86 -2.52 -11.30
C LEU A 5 -3.60 -1.22 -11.00
N ALA A 6 -4.11 -0.55 -12.03
CA ALA A 6 -4.90 0.67 -11.85
C ALA A 6 -6.18 0.39 -11.04
N GLU A 7 -6.88 -0.75 -11.28
CA GLU A 7 -8.05 -1.13 -10.49
C GLU A 7 -7.70 -1.39 -9.01
N VAL A 8 -6.62 -2.13 -8.74
CA VAL A 8 -6.18 -2.39 -7.37
C VAL A 8 -5.77 -1.08 -6.67
N VAL A 9 -5.01 -0.20 -7.32
CA VAL A 9 -4.61 1.10 -6.76
C VAL A 9 -5.85 1.98 -6.49
N THR A 10 -6.80 2.01 -7.43
CA THR A 10 -8.06 2.77 -7.26
C THR A 10 -8.86 2.26 -6.06
N LEU A 11 -8.94 0.94 -5.87
CA LEU A 11 -9.64 0.35 -4.73
C LEU A 11 -8.87 0.53 -3.41
N LEU A 12 -7.55 0.54 -3.44
CA LEU A 12 -6.71 0.79 -2.26
C LEU A 12 -6.87 2.21 -1.73
N GLN A 13 -7.13 3.18 -2.60
CA GLN A 13 -7.19 4.60 -2.25
C GLN A 13 -5.97 5.01 -1.41
N PRO A 14 -4.75 4.88 -1.96
CA PRO A 14 -3.56 5.22 -1.21
C PRO A 14 -3.56 6.71 -0.87
N GLY A 15 -3.20 7.03 0.36
CA GLY A 15 -3.03 8.39 0.84
C GLY A 15 -1.83 8.50 1.75
N ALA A 16 -1.01 9.52 1.58
CA ALA A 16 0.06 9.80 2.51
C ALA A 16 -0.49 10.54 3.72
N ARG A 17 -0.59 9.88 4.86
CA ARG A 17 -1.16 10.50 6.06
C ARG A 17 -0.18 11.29 6.90
N PHE A 18 1.08 10.88 6.90
CA PHE A 18 2.05 11.46 7.82
C PHE A 18 3.47 11.23 7.31
N SER A 19 4.20 12.33 7.18
CA SER A 19 5.61 12.30 6.79
C SER A 19 6.43 13.07 7.80
N LYS A 20 7.57 12.50 8.17
CA LYS A 20 8.58 13.18 8.99
C LYS A 20 9.88 13.27 8.21
N LEU A 21 10.47 14.46 8.18
CA LEU A 21 11.86 14.60 7.76
C LEU A 21 12.75 14.22 8.94
N ILE A 22 13.55 13.20 8.75
CA ILE A 22 14.54 12.71 9.71
C ILE A 22 15.90 13.21 9.28
N VAL A 23 16.63 13.78 10.23
CA VAL A 23 18.02 14.22 10.09
C VAL A 23 18.86 13.33 10.99
N GLY A 24 19.72 12.51 10.41
CA GLY A 24 20.60 11.60 11.13
C GLY A 24 22.01 12.15 11.29
N ALA A 25 22.66 11.81 12.39
CA ALA A 25 24.08 12.09 12.63
C ALA A 25 24.72 11.00 13.50
N GLY A 26 25.89 10.55 13.11
CA GLY A 26 26.67 9.58 13.86
C GLY A 26 25.98 8.22 14.02
N SER A 27 26.12 7.60 15.18
CA SER A 27 25.65 6.26 15.46
C SER A 27 24.23 6.28 16.03
N TRP A 28 23.30 5.56 15.39
CA TRP A 28 21.91 5.45 15.83
C TRP A 28 21.27 4.14 15.36
N HIS A 29 20.23 3.71 16.09
CA HIS A 29 19.33 2.66 15.64
C HIS A 29 17.92 2.90 16.17
N VAL A 30 16.93 2.61 15.33
CA VAL A 30 15.50 2.74 15.63
C VAL A 30 14.80 1.46 15.20
N ARG A 31 13.99 0.90 16.08
CA ARG A 31 13.11 -0.24 15.76
C ARG A 31 11.67 0.20 15.93
N ARG A 32 10.83 -0.18 14.98
CA ARG A 32 9.40 0.06 15.02
C ARG A 32 8.66 -1.27 15.01
N SER A 33 7.72 -1.39 15.92
CA SER A 33 6.84 -2.55 16.06
C SER A 33 5.37 -2.19 15.83
N ASP A 34 5.11 -1.05 15.16
CA ASP A 34 3.75 -0.57 14.90
C ASP A 34 3.08 -1.50 13.88
N ALA A 35 2.54 -2.61 14.38
CA ALA A 35 1.78 -3.55 13.58
C ALA A 35 0.57 -2.85 12.95
N GLY A 36 0.38 -2.99 11.64
CA GLY A 36 -0.83 -2.61 10.94
C GLY A 36 -0.76 -1.38 10.04
N GLN A 37 0.35 -0.62 10.02
CA GLN A 37 0.42 0.57 9.16
C GLN A 37 1.50 0.42 8.08
N PRO A 38 1.14 0.62 6.78
CA PRO A 38 2.12 0.64 5.72
C PRO A 38 3.16 1.72 5.96
N PHE A 39 4.43 1.37 5.74
CA PHE A 39 5.57 2.25 5.96
C PHE A 39 6.25 2.57 4.64
N TYR A 40 6.71 3.80 4.48
CA TYR A 40 7.59 4.18 3.39
C TYR A 40 8.79 4.98 3.90
N CYS A 41 9.87 4.90 3.14
CA CYS A 41 11.10 5.65 3.36
C CYS A 41 11.66 6.14 2.02
N VAL A 42 12.10 7.39 1.99
CA VAL A 42 12.85 7.99 0.87
C VAL A 42 14.14 8.53 1.43
N VAL A 43 15.29 8.05 0.93
CA VAL A 43 16.59 8.60 1.30
C VAL A 43 16.88 9.80 0.41
N LEU A 44 16.91 10.99 0.99
CA LEU A 44 17.16 12.24 0.27
C LEU A 44 18.67 12.55 0.14
N GLU A 45 19.42 12.30 1.22
CA GLU A 45 20.87 12.52 1.29
C GLU A 45 21.50 11.47 2.21
N GLY A 46 22.71 11.02 1.90
CA GLY A 46 23.44 10.04 2.72
C GLY A 46 23.02 8.59 2.51
N ALA A 47 23.21 7.77 3.53
CA ALA A 47 22.91 6.34 3.52
C ALA A 47 22.55 5.82 4.91
N CYS A 48 21.76 4.72 4.95
CA CYS A 48 21.41 4.03 6.19
C CYS A 48 21.15 2.53 5.90
N ARG A 49 20.98 1.75 6.95
CA ARG A 49 20.58 0.34 6.83
C ARG A 49 19.12 0.15 7.20
N LEU A 50 18.48 -0.74 6.50
CA LEU A 50 17.10 -1.17 6.74
C LEU A 50 17.07 -2.68 6.92
N ALA A 51 16.48 -3.13 8.01
CA ALA A 51 16.11 -4.53 8.25
C ALA A 51 14.59 -4.62 8.35
N VAL A 52 14.00 -5.55 7.62
CA VAL A 52 12.57 -5.88 7.66
C VAL A 52 12.46 -7.33 8.09
N ASP A 53 11.55 -7.66 9.00
CA ASP A 53 11.35 -9.04 9.44
C ASP A 53 11.21 -9.98 8.23
N ALA A 54 11.87 -11.15 8.31
CA ALA A 54 11.94 -12.17 7.27
C ALA A 54 12.67 -11.77 5.97
N HIS A 55 13.34 -10.61 5.91
CA HIS A 55 14.15 -10.18 4.77
C HIS A 55 15.60 -9.92 5.19
N GLU A 56 16.52 -10.05 4.23
CA GLU A 56 17.91 -9.66 4.45
C GLU A 56 18.02 -8.16 4.67
N GLN A 57 18.96 -7.77 5.55
CA GLN A 57 19.28 -6.36 5.76
C GLN A 57 19.84 -5.74 4.49
N ILE A 58 19.33 -4.57 4.13
CA ILE A 58 19.79 -3.81 2.96
C ILE A 58 20.36 -2.46 3.36
N GLU A 59 21.27 -1.96 2.53
CA GLU A 59 21.77 -0.60 2.61
C GLU A 59 20.98 0.29 1.64
N LEU A 60 20.43 1.38 2.16
CA LEU A 60 19.72 2.40 1.41
C LEU A 60 20.64 3.57 1.14
N LEU A 61 20.65 4.03 -0.10
CA LEU A 61 21.45 5.16 -0.59
C LEU A 61 20.55 6.33 -0.99
N SER A 62 21.15 7.51 -1.16
CA SER A 62 20.43 8.68 -1.68
C SER A 62 19.71 8.37 -2.99
N GLY A 63 18.42 8.70 -3.06
CA GLY A 63 17.52 8.39 -4.17
C GLY A 63 16.74 7.07 -4.03
N ASP A 64 17.08 6.24 -3.04
CA ASP A 64 16.33 5.01 -2.80
C ASP A 64 14.95 5.30 -2.22
N PHE A 65 13.96 4.57 -2.72
CA PHE A 65 12.61 4.52 -2.20
C PHE A 65 12.29 3.11 -1.69
N VAL A 66 11.71 3.05 -0.51
CA VAL A 66 11.21 1.81 0.09
C VAL A 66 9.73 1.96 0.43
N LEU A 67 8.96 0.91 0.14
CA LEU A 67 7.59 0.76 0.60
C LEU A 67 7.41 -0.63 1.21
N ILE A 68 6.80 -0.68 2.37
CA ILE A 68 6.37 -1.88 3.06
C ILE A 68 4.85 -1.80 3.21
N PRO A 69 4.08 -2.43 2.31
CA PRO A 69 2.63 -2.29 2.28
C PRO A 69 1.91 -2.91 3.48
N ALA A 70 2.49 -3.96 4.06
CA ALA A 70 1.96 -4.59 5.27
C ALA A 70 2.89 -4.28 6.46
N ALA A 71 2.33 -4.27 7.66
CA ALA A 71 3.11 -4.01 8.85
C ALA A 71 3.97 -5.22 9.22
N TYR A 72 5.24 -5.09 8.98
CA TYR A 72 6.30 -5.93 9.52
C TYR A 72 7.12 -5.14 10.53
N GLY A 73 7.87 -5.83 11.38
CA GLY A 73 8.88 -5.18 12.20
C GLY A 73 9.93 -4.53 11.29
N VAL A 74 10.15 -3.24 11.50
CA VAL A 74 11.12 -2.46 10.73
C VAL A 74 12.19 -1.93 11.68
N ALA A 75 13.44 -2.19 11.37
CA ALA A 75 14.58 -1.60 12.05
C ALA A 75 15.43 -0.80 11.06
N MET A 76 15.81 0.40 11.46
CA MET A 76 16.70 1.26 10.69
C MET A 76 17.89 1.66 11.55
N SER A 77 19.07 1.76 10.93
CA SER A 77 20.28 2.17 11.64
C SER A 77 21.22 2.97 10.74
N SER A 78 22.13 3.71 11.37
CA SER A 78 23.31 4.25 10.69
C SER A 78 24.16 3.13 10.08
N LEU A 79 25.05 3.45 9.17
CA LEU A 79 25.98 2.48 8.58
C LEU A 79 26.90 1.86 9.64
N THR A 80 27.18 2.62 10.70
CA THR A 80 27.91 2.17 11.89
C THR A 80 26.93 2.23 13.08
N PRO A 81 26.12 1.19 13.30
CA PRO A 81 25.14 1.20 14.38
C PRO A 81 25.83 1.15 15.76
N PRO A 82 25.15 1.61 16.81
CA PRO A 82 25.61 1.38 18.18
C PRO A 82 25.64 -0.13 18.50
N LEU A 83 26.25 -0.51 19.59
CA LEU A 83 26.26 -1.89 20.08
C LEU A 83 24.81 -2.40 20.25
N GLU A 84 24.57 -3.69 20.02
CA GLU A 84 23.23 -4.29 20.09
C GLU A 84 22.50 -4.07 21.42
N GLU A 85 23.25 -3.95 22.51
CA GLU A 85 22.72 -3.69 23.86
C GLU A 85 22.38 -2.21 24.14
N ALA A 86 22.72 -1.31 23.22
CA ALA A 86 22.42 0.11 23.41
C ALA A 86 20.90 0.37 23.31
N PRO A 87 20.37 1.30 24.12
CA PRO A 87 18.95 1.66 24.04
C PRO A 87 18.60 2.23 22.66
N GLN A 88 17.36 2.01 22.24
CA GLN A 88 16.88 2.57 20.99
C GLN A 88 17.00 4.10 20.96
N THR A 89 17.42 4.61 19.81
CA THR A 89 17.53 6.06 19.61
C THR A 89 16.13 6.64 19.42
N LEU A 90 15.75 7.60 20.26
CA LEU A 90 14.49 8.32 20.14
C LEU A 90 14.67 9.57 19.26
N PRO A 91 13.79 9.82 18.29
CA PRO A 91 13.82 11.04 17.50
C PRO A 91 13.49 12.26 18.37
N VAL A 92 14.31 13.32 18.27
CA VAL A 92 14.11 14.60 18.95
C VAL A 92 13.55 15.60 17.94
N ALA A 93 12.42 16.23 18.28
CA ALA A 93 11.82 17.26 17.43
C ALA A 93 12.66 18.54 17.47
N LEU A 94 13.00 19.08 16.30
CA LEU A 94 13.70 20.34 16.13
C LEU A 94 12.69 21.49 15.93
N ALA A 95 13.09 22.72 16.26
CA ALA A 95 12.30 23.94 16.02
C ALA A 95 11.94 24.13 14.53
N THR A 96 12.70 23.53 13.63
CA THR A 96 12.45 23.52 12.18
C THR A 96 11.28 22.63 11.75
N GLY A 97 10.74 21.80 12.65
CA GLY A 97 9.73 20.76 12.34
C GLY A 97 10.34 19.45 11.81
N GLU A 98 11.68 19.37 11.75
CA GLU A 98 12.42 18.14 11.45
C GLU A 98 12.60 17.31 12.73
N PHE A 99 12.98 16.05 12.59
CA PHE A 99 13.29 15.16 13.72
C PHE A 99 14.75 14.71 13.61
N ARG A 100 15.53 14.92 14.68
CA ARG A 100 16.91 14.50 14.73
C ARG A 100 17.06 13.16 15.43
N ILE A 101 17.91 12.30 14.87
CA ILE A 101 18.31 11.02 15.46
C ILE A 101 19.84 10.90 15.54
N GLY A 102 20.31 10.20 16.57
CA GLY A 102 21.75 10.02 16.83
C GLY A 102 22.36 11.20 17.55
N ASP A 103 23.56 11.60 17.15
CA ASP A 103 24.29 12.71 17.77
C ASP A 103 23.53 14.04 17.54
N GLN A 104 23.19 14.72 18.64
CA GLN A 104 22.38 15.95 18.60
C GLN A 104 23.17 17.15 18.07
N ASP A 105 24.49 17.19 18.26
CA ASP A 105 25.38 18.29 17.92
C ASP A 105 26.29 17.98 16.72
N GLY A 106 26.34 16.74 16.27
CA GLY A 106 27.19 16.28 15.18
C GLY A 106 26.75 16.76 13.78
N PRO A 107 27.62 16.68 12.79
CA PRO A 107 27.27 17.01 11.41
C PRO A 107 26.23 16.03 10.86
N THR A 108 25.28 16.56 10.11
CA THR A 108 24.26 15.72 9.45
C THR A 108 24.89 14.87 8.36
N ASP A 109 24.73 13.55 8.44
CA ASP A 109 25.21 12.57 7.48
C ASP A 109 24.08 11.84 6.74
N LEU A 110 22.83 12.02 7.19
CA LEU A 110 21.63 11.45 6.60
C LEU A 110 20.46 12.44 6.59
N ARG A 111 19.74 12.50 5.49
CA ARG A 111 18.38 13.08 5.42
C ARG A 111 17.45 12.09 4.77
N MET A 112 16.35 11.77 5.43
CA MET A 112 15.36 10.84 4.89
C MET A 112 13.95 11.30 5.24
N LEU A 113 13.03 11.06 4.31
CA LEU A 113 11.61 11.20 4.56
C LEU A 113 11.07 9.82 4.95
N VAL A 114 10.45 9.73 6.11
CA VAL A 114 9.77 8.52 6.56
C VAL A 114 8.32 8.80 6.87
N GLY A 115 7.47 7.84 6.64
CA GLY A 115 6.07 8.05 6.95
C GLY A 115 5.23 6.79 6.83
N HIS A 116 3.94 6.99 7.09
CA HIS A 116 2.92 5.97 6.92
C HIS A 116 2.02 6.38 5.77
N CYS A 117 1.74 5.43 4.88
CA CYS A 117 0.59 5.57 4.02
C CYS A 117 -0.65 5.04 4.74
N SER A 118 -1.78 5.60 4.39
CA SER A 118 -3.05 4.97 4.66
C SER A 118 -3.58 4.43 3.34
N PHE A 119 -4.20 3.30 3.42
CA PHE A 119 -5.11 2.89 2.37
C PHE A 119 -6.50 3.28 2.84
N GLY A 120 -7.16 4.18 2.12
CA GLY A 120 -8.51 4.66 2.45
C GLY A 120 -9.56 3.57 2.37
N SER A 121 -9.21 2.46 1.73
CA SER A 121 -10.03 1.25 1.73
C SER A 121 -10.01 0.60 3.12
N PRO A 122 -11.15 0.40 3.77
CA PRO A 122 -11.22 -0.42 4.99
C PRO A 122 -10.87 -1.90 4.73
N ASP A 123 -10.65 -2.25 3.48
CA ASP A 123 -10.28 -3.58 3.00
C ASP A 123 -8.84 -3.64 2.51
N ALA A 124 -8.06 -2.67 2.94
CA ALA A 124 -6.66 -2.57 2.55
C ALA A 124 -5.91 -3.89 2.73
N ASP A 125 -6.13 -4.60 3.84
CA ASP A 125 -5.44 -5.86 4.14
C ASP A 125 -5.57 -6.89 3.01
N LEU A 126 -6.79 -7.01 2.44
CA LEU A 126 -7.02 -7.93 1.34
C LEU A 126 -6.27 -7.51 0.07
N LEU A 127 -6.34 -6.23 -0.28
CA LEU A 127 -5.67 -5.68 -1.47
C LEU A 127 -4.15 -5.64 -1.28
N VAL A 128 -3.70 -5.34 -0.08
CA VAL A 128 -2.28 -5.35 0.30
C VAL A 128 -1.69 -6.75 0.17
N SER A 129 -2.46 -7.82 0.46
CA SER A 129 -1.99 -9.19 0.26
C SER A 129 -1.70 -9.53 -1.21
N LEU A 130 -2.20 -8.74 -2.16
CA LEU A 130 -1.91 -8.85 -3.59
C LEU A 130 -0.67 -8.06 -4.02
N LEU A 131 -0.15 -7.19 -3.14
CA LEU A 131 1.07 -6.41 -3.39
C LEU A 131 2.31 -7.17 -2.93
N PRO A 132 3.50 -6.81 -3.46
CA PRO A 132 4.77 -7.29 -2.91
C PRO A 132 4.90 -6.91 -1.44
N GLN A 133 5.41 -7.82 -0.61
CA GLN A 133 5.60 -7.58 0.84
C GLN A 133 6.60 -6.46 1.10
N PHE A 134 7.58 -6.33 0.23
CA PHE A 134 8.66 -5.35 0.32
C PHE A 134 8.99 -4.82 -1.07
N ILE A 135 9.04 -3.51 -1.21
CA ILE A 135 9.36 -2.81 -2.44
C ILE A 135 10.56 -1.92 -2.16
N HIS A 136 11.67 -2.19 -2.84
CA HIS A 136 12.86 -1.35 -2.85
C HIS A 136 13.17 -0.95 -4.30
N VAL A 137 13.24 0.34 -4.54
CA VAL A 137 13.51 0.89 -5.88
C VAL A 137 14.75 1.76 -5.82
N ARG A 138 15.69 1.43 -6.68
CA ARG A 138 16.95 2.13 -6.86
C ARG A 138 17.21 2.41 -8.34
N GLY A 139 17.71 3.59 -8.64
CA GLY A 139 18.17 3.92 -10.00
C GLY A 139 17.06 4.11 -11.04
N GLU A 140 15.79 4.20 -10.63
CA GLU A 140 14.68 4.47 -11.54
C GLU A 140 14.57 6.00 -11.78
N PRO A 141 14.81 6.48 -13.03
CA PRO A 141 14.91 7.92 -13.30
C PRO A 141 13.62 8.69 -12.94
N ARG A 142 12.43 8.09 -13.14
CA ARG A 142 11.15 8.72 -12.81
C ARG A 142 10.99 8.89 -11.31
N LEU A 143 11.34 7.87 -10.53
CA LEU A 143 11.31 7.94 -9.07
C LEU A 143 12.33 8.95 -8.54
N ALA A 144 13.55 8.98 -9.11
CA ALA A 144 14.55 9.96 -8.74
C ALA A 144 14.05 11.41 -8.93
N THR A 145 13.34 11.67 -10.03
CA THR A 145 12.72 12.98 -10.29
C THR A 145 11.65 13.33 -9.25
N LEU A 146 10.77 12.38 -8.92
CA LEU A 146 9.74 12.58 -7.90
C LEU A 146 10.33 12.80 -6.51
N VAL A 147 11.39 12.07 -6.15
CA VAL A 147 12.14 12.27 -4.90
C VAL A 147 12.73 13.68 -4.83
N GLN A 148 13.25 14.20 -5.96
CA GLN A 148 13.73 15.59 -6.01
C GLN A 148 12.59 16.59 -5.76
N PHE A 149 11.42 16.41 -6.37
CA PHE A 149 10.26 17.27 -6.10
C PHE A 149 9.86 17.24 -4.62
N VAL A 150 9.82 16.07 -4.01
CA VAL A 150 9.53 15.93 -2.57
C VAL A 150 10.57 16.70 -1.73
N ARG A 151 11.85 16.55 -2.05
CA ARG A 151 12.95 17.25 -1.37
C ARG A 151 12.83 18.78 -1.49
N ASP A 152 12.55 19.27 -2.70
CA ASP A 152 12.45 20.69 -2.97
C ASP A 152 11.23 21.31 -2.26
N GLU A 153 10.09 20.60 -2.25
CA GLU A 153 8.88 21.03 -1.54
C GLU A 153 9.13 21.10 -0.01
N PHE A 154 9.91 20.16 0.55
CA PHE A 154 10.31 20.25 1.96
C PHE A 154 11.20 21.47 2.27
N ARG A 155 12.12 21.81 1.36
CA ARG A 155 13.05 22.93 1.55
C ARG A 155 12.37 24.30 1.46
N GLU A 156 11.45 24.46 0.51
CA GLU A 156 10.93 25.79 0.14
C GLU A 156 9.75 26.26 0.99
N ARG A 157 9.12 25.39 1.78
CA ARG A 157 8.01 25.71 2.72
C ARG A 157 6.90 26.57 2.11
N ARG A 158 6.52 26.29 0.86
CA ARG A 158 5.47 27.01 0.12
C ARG A 158 4.08 26.80 0.74
N PRO A 159 3.12 27.71 0.51
CA PRO A 159 1.71 27.47 0.82
C PRO A 159 1.21 26.17 0.16
N ALA A 160 0.31 25.47 0.83
CA ALA A 160 -0.23 24.17 0.40
C ALA A 160 0.79 23.01 0.32
N ARG A 161 1.99 23.14 0.91
CA ARG A 161 3.04 22.13 0.93
C ARG A 161 2.52 20.73 1.30
N GLU A 162 1.73 20.63 2.36
CA GLU A 162 1.21 19.33 2.83
C GLU A 162 0.37 18.62 1.78
N VAL A 163 -0.42 19.38 1.01
CA VAL A 163 -1.26 18.84 -0.07
C VAL A 163 -0.39 18.35 -1.23
N ILE A 164 0.61 19.15 -1.62
CA ILE A 164 1.55 18.77 -2.69
C ILE A 164 2.34 17.53 -2.30
N LEU A 165 2.87 17.48 -1.08
CA LEU A 165 3.61 16.31 -0.59
C LEU A 165 2.75 15.04 -0.57
N ALA A 166 1.47 15.14 -0.15
CA ALA A 166 0.56 14.01 -0.16
C ALA A 166 0.40 13.44 -1.58
N HIS A 167 0.16 14.29 -2.58
CA HIS A 167 0.01 13.85 -3.97
C HIS A 167 1.33 13.32 -4.57
N LEU A 168 2.46 13.95 -4.28
CA LEU A 168 3.76 13.45 -4.73
C LEU A 168 4.05 12.04 -4.16
N LEU A 169 3.71 11.81 -2.91
CA LEU A 169 3.87 10.50 -2.26
C LEU A 169 2.92 9.45 -2.83
N GLU A 170 1.69 9.82 -3.19
CA GLU A 170 0.77 8.92 -3.92
C GLU A 170 1.34 8.51 -5.29
N VAL A 171 1.88 9.47 -6.04
CA VAL A 171 2.53 9.18 -7.33
C VAL A 171 3.78 8.32 -7.14
N LEU A 172 4.61 8.60 -6.13
CA LEU A 172 5.78 7.78 -5.78
C LEU A 172 5.37 6.33 -5.48
N LEU A 173 4.31 6.14 -4.74
CA LEU A 173 3.76 4.82 -4.42
C LEU A 173 3.39 4.04 -5.68
N ILE A 174 2.68 4.69 -6.61
CA ILE A 174 2.26 4.08 -7.87
C ILE A 174 3.48 3.74 -8.74
N GLU A 175 4.44 4.65 -8.89
CA GLU A 175 5.65 4.41 -9.67
C GLU A 175 6.55 3.33 -9.03
N ALA A 176 6.61 3.26 -7.71
CA ALA A 176 7.31 2.19 -7.02
C ALA A 176 6.66 0.81 -7.29
N LEU A 177 5.33 0.72 -7.27
CA LEU A 177 4.62 -0.49 -7.64
C LEU A 177 4.89 -0.89 -9.11
N ARG A 178 4.96 0.07 -10.03
CA ARG A 178 5.27 -0.18 -11.45
C ARG A 178 6.69 -0.69 -11.66
N SER A 179 7.66 -0.10 -10.97
CA SER A 179 9.09 -0.44 -11.16
C SER A 179 9.46 -1.80 -10.60
N THR A 180 8.70 -2.34 -9.65
CA THR A 180 8.92 -3.71 -9.15
C THR A 180 8.57 -4.80 -10.16
N ALA A 181 7.88 -4.48 -11.24
CA ALA A 181 7.62 -5.42 -12.32
C ALA A 181 8.92 -5.98 -12.98
N SER A 182 9.98 -5.21 -12.95
CA SER A 182 11.28 -5.55 -13.57
C SER A 182 12.29 -6.21 -12.64
N THR A 183 12.06 -6.18 -11.33
CA THR A 183 12.99 -6.72 -10.34
C THR A 183 12.55 -8.11 -9.87
N ALA A 184 13.52 -8.97 -9.48
CA ALA A 184 13.28 -10.31 -8.91
C ALA A 184 12.64 -10.26 -7.51
N ALA A 185 11.90 -9.21 -7.22
CA ALA A 185 11.26 -8.89 -5.96
C ALA A 185 10.21 -9.94 -5.52
N SER A 186 9.72 -9.78 -4.31
CA SER A 186 8.71 -10.62 -3.66
C SER A 186 7.52 -10.97 -4.57
N PRO A 187 6.87 -12.13 -4.41
CA PRO A 187 5.64 -12.46 -5.12
C PRO A 187 4.58 -11.37 -4.96
N GLY A 188 3.72 -11.20 -5.96
CA GLY A 188 2.62 -10.23 -5.93
C GLY A 188 2.02 -10.00 -7.31
N LEU A 189 0.93 -9.21 -7.36
CA LEU A 189 0.22 -8.88 -8.60
C LEU A 189 1.15 -8.32 -9.67
N VAL A 190 2.02 -7.39 -9.30
CA VAL A 190 2.92 -6.71 -10.25
C VAL A 190 3.84 -7.69 -10.95
N ARG A 191 4.40 -8.65 -10.20
CA ARG A 191 5.21 -9.74 -10.78
C ARG A 191 4.38 -10.68 -11.68
N GLY A 192 3.13 -10.94 -11.31
CA GLY A 192 2.19 -11.68 -12.17
C GLY A 192 1.92 -10.95 -13.49
N LEU A 193 1.78 -9.63 -13.46
CA LEU A 193 1.56 -8.78 -14.64
C LEU A 193 2.82 -8.60 -15.51
N ALA A 194 4.00 -8.71 -14.95
CA ALA A 194 5.27 -8.70 -15.69
C ALA A 194 5.49 -9.99 -16.52
N ASP A 195 4.83 -11.07 -16.16
CA ASP A 195 4.82 -12.30 -16.94
C ASP A 195 3.74 -12.21 -18.03
N GLU A 196 4.14 -12.09 -19.30
CA GLU A 196 3.23 -11.89 -20.44
C GLU A 196 2.07 -12.90 -20.49
N ARG A 197 2.32 -14.17 -20.15
CA ARG A 197 1.31 -15.23 -20.16
C ARG A 197 0.35 -15.12 -18.99
N LEU A 198 0.88 -14.89 -17.78
CA LEU A 198 0.04 -14.72 -16.59
C LEU A 198 -0.76 -13.42 -16.67
N ALA A 199 -0.19 -12.35 -17.24
CA ALA A 199 -0.87 -11.09 -17.44
C ALA A 199 -2.18 -11.24 -18.23
N VAL A 200 -2.21 -12.11 -19.25
CA VAL A 200 -3.46 -12.40 -20.00
C VAL A 200 -4.51 -12.99 -19.07
N ALA A 201 -4.17 -14.01 -18.29
CA ALA A 201 -5.11 -14.65 -17.38
C ALA A 201 -5.60 -13.69 -16.29
N ILE A 202 -4.70 -12.89 -15.71
CA ILE A 202 -5.04 -11.87 -14.69
C ILE A 202 -6.01 -10.85 -15.27
N ARG A 203 -5.73 -10.28 -16.44
CA ARG A 203 -6.63 -9.33 -17.12
C ARG A 203 -8.00 -9.95 -17.37
N ARG A 204 -8.07 -11.22 -17.80
CA ARG A 204 -9.35 -11.93 -18.00
C ARG A 204 -10.15 -12.11 -16.73
N MET A 205 -9.48 -12.38 -15.60
CA MET A 205 -10.15 -12.43 -14.29
C MET A 205 -10.75 -11.07 -13.92
N HIS A 206 -10.05 -9.97 -14.18
CA HIS A 206 -10.48 -8.60 -13.91
C HIS A 206 -11.60 -8.14 -14.88
N GLU A 207 -11.47 -8.42 -16.17
CA GLU A 207 -12.49 -8.08 -17.19
C GLU A 207 -13.81 -8.81 -16.96
N SER A 208 -13.77 -10.01 -16.42
CA SER A 208 -14.95 -10.88 -16.26
C SER A 208 -14.96 -11.57 -14.90
N PRO A 209 -15.06 -10.82 -13.79
CA PRO A 209 -15.08 -11.41 -12.45
C PRO A 209 -16.30 -12.27 -12.20
N THR A 210 -17.40 -12.05 -12.91
CA THR A 210 -18.65 -12.81 -12.81
C THR A 210 -18.54 -14.22 -13.41
N ARG A 211 -17.62 -14.42 -14.36
CA ARG A 211 -17.47 -15.69 -15.04
C ARG A 211 -17.01 -16.80 -14.09
N ALA A 212 -17.62 -17.98 -14.18
CA ALA A 212 -17.22 -19.17 -13.44
C ALA A 212 -15.89 -19.75 -13.98
N TRP A 213 -14.80 -19.04 -13.72
CA TRP A 213 -13.46 -19.44 -14.16
C TRP A 213 -13.04 -20.76 -13.52
N THR A 214 -12.41 -21.60 -14.30
CA THR A 214 -11.68 -22.79 -13.85
C THR A 214 -10.18 -22.63 -14.13
N ILE A 215 -9.33 -23.37 -13.40
CA ILE A 215 -7.89 -23.38 -13.65
C ILE A 215 -7.59 -23.81 -15.10
N ALA A 216 -8.35 -24.74 -15.66
CA ALA A 216 -8.17 -25.19 -17.04
C ALA A 216 -8.45 -24.06 -18.06
N GLN A 217 -9.49 -23.27 -17.84
CA GLN A 217 -9.81 -22.11 -18.70
C GLN A 217 -8.74 -21.02 -18.60
N LEU A 218 -8.30 -20.66 -17.38
CA LEU A 218 -7.25 -19.67 -17.17
C LEU A 218 -5.91 -20.12 -17.74
N ALA A 219 -5.57 -21.40 -17.60
CA ALA A 219 -4.38 -21.99 -18.22
C ALA A 219 -4.43 -21.89 -19.75
N LYS A 220 -5.62 -22.10 -20.36
CA LYS A 220 -5.82 -21.93 -21.80
C LYS A 220 -5.62 -20.49 -22.23
N GLU A 221 -6.16 -19.51 -21.48
CA GLU A 221 -5.92 -18.07 -21.76
C GLU A 221 -4.43 -17.72 -21.70
N ALA A 222 -3.70 -18.32 -20.75
CA ALA A 222 -2.24 -18.14 -20.58
C ALA A 222 -1.38 -18.97 -21.58
N ALA A 223 -1.98 -19.75 -22.47
CA ALA A 223 -1.30 -20.72 -23.35
C ALA A 223 -0.35 -21.65 -22.58
N LEU A 224 -0.79 -22.17 -21.43
CA LEU A 224 -0.05 -23.09 -20.56
C LEU A 224 -0.86 -24.37 -20.29
N SER A 225 -0.14 -25.45 -19.89
CA SER A 225 -0.80 -26.58 -19.29
C SER A 225 -1.36 -26.21 -17.90
N ARG A 226 -2.35 -26.96 -17.43
CA ARG A 226 -3.01 -26.71 -16.13
C ARG A 226 -2.01 -26.68 -14.96
N SER A 227 -1.08 -27.62 -14.89
CA SER A 227 -0.06 -27.70 -13.85
C SER A 227 0.96 -26.55 -13.97
N ALA A 228 1.47 -26.30 -15.17
CA ALA A 228 2.42 -25.21 -15.41
C ALA A 228 1.82 -23.83 -15.09
N PHE A 229 0.55 -23.61 -15.42
CA PHE A 229 -0.15 -22.37 -15.06
C PHE A 229 -0.27 -22.22 -13.53
N PHE A 230 -0.74 -23.26 -12.84
CA PHE A 230 -0.92 -23.22 -11.40
C PHE A 230 0.39 -22.93 -10.66
N GLU A 231 1.46 -23.67 -10.97
CA GLU A 231 2.76 -23.48 -10.34
C GLU A 231 3.38 -22.11 -10.65
N ARG A 232 3.33 -21.69 -11.92
CA ARG A 232 3.87 -20.41 -12.35
C ARG A 232 3.13 -19.22 -11.74
N PHE A 233 1.80 -19.30 -11.70
CA PHE A 233 0.95 -18.28 -11.10
C PHE A 233 1.21 -18.18 -9.59
N SER A 234 1.16 -19.29 -8.85
CA SER A 234 1.37 -19.30 -7.40
C SER A 234 2.78 -18.80 -7.02
N ARG A 235 3.79 -19.11 -7.83
CA ARG A 235 5.16 -18.60 -7.62
C ARG A 235 5.26 -17.10 -7.91
N ALA A 236 4.60 -16.61 -8.94
CA ALA A 236 4.67 -15.20 -9.34
C ALA A 236 3.80 -14.30 -8.46
N VAL A 237 2.56 -14.72 -8.19
CA VAL A 237 1.58 -13.90 -7.47
C VAL A 237 1.61 -14.16 -5.96
N GLY A 238 2.12 -15.32 -5.52
CA GLY A 238 2.22 -15.67 -4.11
C GLY A 238 1.00 -16.40 -3.55
N VAL A 239 -0.12 -16.46 -4.29
CA VAL A 239 -1.35 -17.15 -3.93
C VAL A 239 -1.85 -18.01 -5.08
N ALA A 240 -2.74 -18.98 -4.79
CA ALA A 240 -3.32 -19.81 -5.83
C ALA A 240 -4.27 -19.00 -6.76
N PRO A 241 -4.42 -19.37 -8.06
CA PRO A 241 -5.22 -18.58 -9.00
C PRO A 241 -6.68 -18.35 -8.57
N MET A 242 -7.32 -19.36 -7.99
CA MET A 242 -8.71 -19.23 -7.53
C MET A 242 -8.84 -18.47 -6.23
N GLU A 243 -7.83 -18.49 -5.40
CA GLU A 243 -7.74 -17.66 -4.19
C GLU A 243 -7.57 -16.17 -4.57
N TYR A 244 -6.72 -15.88 -5.54
CA TYR A 244 -6.61 -14.54 -6.12
C TYR A 244 -7.95 -14.03 -6.65
N LEU A 245 -8.65 -14.83 -7.47
CA LEU A 245 -9.96 -14.43 -8.01
C LEU A 245 -11.00 -14.22 -6.89
N LEU A 246 -10.98 -15.05 -5.85
CA LEU A 246 -11.85 -14.88 -4.69
C LEU A 246 -11.56 -13.57 -3.97
N ALA A 247 -10.28 -13.28 -3.69
CA ALA A 247 -9.86 -12.04 -3.06
C ALA A 247 -10.31 -10.82 -3.88
N TRP A 248 -10.12 -10.85 -5.20
CA TRP A 248 -10.56 -9.80 -6.10
C TRP A 248 -12.09 -9.59 -6.07
N ARG A 249 -12.89 -10.68 -6.17
CA ARG A 249 -14.36 -10.61 -6.05
C ARG A 249 -14.81 -10.02 -4.72
N MET A 250 -14.14 -10.38 -3.62
CA MET A 250 -14.46 -9.84 -2.29
C MET A 250 -14.12 -8.35 -2.19
N ALA A 251 -13.02 -7.91 -2.78
CA ALA A 251 -12.65 -6.50 -2.84
C ALA A 251 -13.70 -5.67 -3.62
N LEU A 252 -14.15 -6.15 -4.77
CA LEU A 252 -15.22 -5.53 -5.54
C LEU A 252 -16.54 -5.48 -4.75
N ALA A 253 -16.94 -6.60 -4.12
CA ALA A 253 -18.16 -6.67 -3.32
C ALA A 253 -18.15 -5.68 -2.17
N LYS A 254 -17.05 -5.59 -1.46
CA LYS A 254 -16.87 -4.66 -0.35
C LYS A 254 -16.97 -3.20 -0.82
N ASN A 255 -16.36 -2.86 -1.97
CA ASN A 255 -16.47 -1.53 -2.54
C ASN A 255 -17.93 -1.18 -2.88
N MET A 256 -18.67 -2.09 -3.53
CA MET A 256 -20.10 -1.89 -3.85
C MET A 256 -20.97 -1.76 -2.60
N LEU A 257 -20.68 -2.55 -1.54
CA LEU A 257 -21.38 -2.46 -0.25
C LEU A 257 -21.18 -1.11 0.45
N ARG A 258 -20.00 -0.49 0.30
CA ARG A 258 -19.71 0.85 0.84
C ARG A 258 -20.47 1.95 0.11
N GLN A 259 -20.52 1.85 -1.22
CA GLN A 259 -21.29 2.81 -2.04
C GLN A 259 -22.77 2.77 -1.71
N ASN A 260 -23.26 1.61 -1.22
CA ASN A 260 -24.64 1.40 -0.79
C ASN A 260 -25.71 1.80 -1.83
N GLU A 261 -25.34 1.73 -3.11
CA GLU A 261 -26.21 2.10 -4.25
C GLU A 261 -27.07 0.95 -4.73
N ILE A 262 -26.64 -0.30 -4.45
CA ILE A 262 -27.28 -1.51 -4.96
C ILE A 262 -27.47 -2.57 -3.86
N GLY A 263 -28.49 -3.42 -4.03
CA GLY A 263 -28.80 -4.47 -3.06
C GLY A 263 -27.82 -5.65 -3.06
N VAL A 264 -27.79 -6.41 -1.96
CA VAL A 264 -26.89 -7.58 -1.79
C VAL A 264 -27.09 -8.63 -2.89
N ALA A 265 -28.31 -8.79 -3.41
CA ALA A 265 -28.59 -9.74 -4.49
C ALA A 265 -27.87 -9.32 -5.80
N GLU A 266 -27.94 -8.06 -6.15
CA GLU A 266 -27.28 -7.52 -7.32
C GLU A 266 -25.74 -7.53 -7.16
N ILE A 267 -25.23 -7.24 -5.97
CA ILE A 267 -23.79 -7.38 -5.69
C ILE A 267 -23.35 -8.83 -5.93
N ALA A 268 -24.12 -9.81 -5.42
CA ALA A 268 -23.80 -11.22 -5.60
C ALA A 268 -23.65 -11.58 -7.09
N GLU A 269 -24.57 -11.14 -7.93
CA GLU A 269 -24.52 -11.34 -9.39
C GLU A 269 -23.29 -10.68 -10.01
N ARG A 270 -23.01 -9.42 -9.66
CA ARG A 270 -21.87 -8.63 -10.19
C ARG A 270 -20.51 -9.21 -9.81
N VAL A 271 -20.43 -9.98 -8.73
CA VAL A 271 -19.18 -10.66 -8.31
C VAL A 271 -19.18 -12.17 -8.61
N GLY A 272 -20.16 -12.66 -9.41
CA GLY A 272 -20.16 -14.00 -9.97
C GLY A 272 -20.71 -15.10 -9.05
N TYR A 273 -21.63 -14.76 -8.16
CA TYR A 273 -22.39 -15.73 -7.37
C TYR A 273 -23.82 -15.91 -7.93
N SER A 274 -24.26 -17.13 -7.97
CA SER A 274 -25.60 -17.50 -8.49
C SER A 274 -26.75 -17.12 -7.55
N SER A 275 -26.46 -16.80 -6.30
CA SER A 275 -27.47 -16.37 -5.31
C SER A 275 -26.88 -15.48 -4.22
N ALA A 276 -27.72 -14.60 -3.67
CA ALA A 276 -27.38 -13.77 -2.51
C ALA A 276 -27.01 -14.59 -1.28
N SER A 277 -27.61 -15.78 -1.12
CA SER A 277 -27.32 -16.69 -0.02
C SER A 277 -25.91 -17.29 -0.14
N ALA A 278 -25.54 -17.83 -1.29
CA ALA A 278 -24.21 -18.36 -1.54
C ALA A 278 -23.14 -17.28 -1.38
N PHE A 279 -23.40 -16.07 -1.89
CA PHE A 279 -22.53 -14.92 -1.71
C PHE A 279 -22.38 -14.56 -0.22
N SER A 280 -23.48 -14.45 0.53
CA SER A 280 -23.44 -14.07 1.94
C SER A 280 -22.64 -15.05 2.79
N VAL A 281 -22.73 -16.35 2.51
CA VAL A 281 -21.91 -17.37 3.17
C VAL A 281 -20.42 -17.19 2.84
N ALA A 282 -20.09 -17.04 1.56
CA ALA A 282 -18.71 -16.85 1.11
C ALA A 282 -18.12 -15.55 1.67
N PHE A 283 -18.88 -14.46 1.61
CA PHE A 283 -18.47 -13.16 2.14
C PHE A 283 -18.24 -13.22 3.65
N THR A 284 -19.19 -13.80 4.41
CA THR A 284 -19.03 -13.94 5.87
C THR A 284 -17.81 -14.78 6.24
N ARG A 285 -17.58 -15.87 5.51
CA ARG A 285 -16.41 -16.73 5.73
C ARG A 285 -15.09 -15.99 5.48
N HIS A 286 -15.06 -15.11 4.48
CA HIS A 286 -13.85 -14.40 4.06
C HIS A 286 -13.61 -13.12 4.85
N VAL A 287 -14.68 -12.40 5.22
CA VAL A 287 -14.65 -11.07 5.84
C VAL A 287 -14.92 -11.12 7.35
N GLY A 288 -15.51 -12.21 7.85
CA GLY A 288 -15.89 -12.35 9.25
C GLY A 288 -17.23 -11.72 9.63
N LEU A 289 -17.86 -10.97 8.70
CA LEU A 289 -19.14 -10.28 8.93
C LEU A 289 -20.10 -10.51 7.74
N PRO A 290 -21.42 -10.61 8.00
CA PRO A 290 -22.41 -10.64 6.93
C PRO A 290 -22.41 -9.35 6.10
N PRO A 291 -22.71 -9.41 4.77
CA PRO A 291 -22.67 -8.25 3.87
C PRO A 291 -23.47 -7.04 4.37
N THR A 292 -24.68 -7.27 4.88
CA THR A 292 -25.56 -6.21 5.39
C THR A 292 -25.01 -5.54 6.65
N ARG A 293 -24.37 -6.31 7.52
CA ARG A 293 -23.73 -5.76 8.74
C ARG A 293 -22.48 -4.97 8.36
N TYR A 294 -21.71 -5.49 7.43
CA TYR A 294 -20.55 -4.78 6.89
C TYR A 294 -20.94 -3.42 6.29
N ALA A 295 -21.96 -3.36 5.43
CA ALA A 295 -22.45 -2.11 4.83
C ALA A 295 -22.89 -1.07 5.90
N ARG A 296 -23.62 -1.50 6.94
CA ARG A 296 -24.07 -0.62 8.03
C ARG A 296 -22.90 0.00 8.80
N GLN A 297 -21.90 -0.80 9.15
CA GLN A 297 -20.72 -0.32 9.88
C GLN A 297 -19.92 0.73 9.10
N GLN A 298 -19.95 0.69 7.78
CA GLN A 298 -19.27 1.66 6.94
C GLN A 298 -20.08 2.98 6.79
N THR A 299 -21.38 2.94 6.97
CA THR A 299 -22.26 4.10 6.79
C THR A 299 -22.41 4.93 8.09
N GLU A 300 -22.22 4.34 9.26
CA GLU A 300 -22.36 4.99 10.57
C GLU A 300 -21.35 6.14 10.81
N PRO A 301 -20.04 6.01 10.54
CA PRO A 301 -19.09 7.10 10.75
C PRO A 301 -19.35 8.32 9.87
N ALA A 302 -19.84 8.12 8.65
CA ALA A 302 -20.17 9.20 7.74
C ALA A 302 -21.40 10.02 8.19
N ARG A 303 -22.38 9.39 8.85
CA ARG A 303 -23.55 10.05 9.41
C ARG A 303 -23.21 10.86 10.66
N LEU A 304 -22.34 10.36 11.53
CA LEU A 304 -21.88 11.09 12.72
C LEU A 304 -21.05 12.32 12.34
N ALA A 305 -20.21 12.24 11.34
CA ALA A 305 -19.43 13.38 10.84
C ALA A 305 -20.31 14.45 10.16
N ALA A 306 -21.40 14.06 9.51
CA ALA A 306 -22.35 14.99 8.88
C ALA A 306 -23.26 15.70 9.89
N SER A 307 -23.53 15.09 11.05
CA SER A 307 -24.38 15.65 12.10
C SER A 307 -23.68 16.62 13.06
N THR A 308 -22.35 16.76 12.96
CA THR A 308 -21.55 17.66 13.80
C THR A 308 -21.21 19.00 13.14
N LEU A 309 -21.75 19.32 11.96
CA LEU A 309 -21.67 20.68 11.42
C LEU A 309 -22.70 21.57 12.13
N PRO A 310 -22.30 22.61 12.88
CA PRO A 310 -23.24 23.51 13.51
C PRO A 310 -23.97 24.33 12.42
N ASP A 311 -25.30 24.36 12.53
CA ASP A 311 -26.16 25.27 11.77
C ASP A 311 -25.71 26.73 11.97
N SER A 312 -24.98 27.28 11.02
CA SER A 312 -24.67 28.70 10.97
C SER A 312 -25.81 29.48 10.28
N HIS A 313 -27.02 29.39 10.84
CA HIS A 313 -28.12 30.31 10.55
C HIS A 313 -28.76 30.77 11.86
N ALA A 314 -28.44 31.99 12.20
CA ALA A 314 -29.21 32.99 12.98
C ALA A 314 -28.20 33.92 13.67
N SER A 315 -28.21 35.21 13.54
CA SER A 315 -29.25 36.21 13.58
C SER A 315 -28.55 37.55 13.31
N HIS A 316 -29.04 38.32 12.40
CA HIS A 316 -28.88 39.78 12.47
C HIS A 316 -29.92 40.32 13.43
N PRO A 317 -29.56 41.13 14.43
CA PRO A 317 -30.45 42.11 15.02
C PRO A 317 -30.23 43.49 14.42
N LYS A 318 -31.29 44.21 14.34
CA LYS A 318 -31.50 45.56 13.83
C LYS A 318 -30.53 46.59 14.44
#